data_9bb456b0199c809a0cfa9b03ee6a23df
#
_entry.id   9bb456b0199c809a0cfa9b03ee6a23df
#
_cell.length_a   1.000
_cell.length_b   1.000
_cell.length_c   1.000
_cell.angle_alpha   90.00
_cell.angle_beta   90.00
_cell.angle_gamma   90.00
#
_symmetry.space_group_name_H-M   'P 1'
#
loop_
_entity.id
_entity.type
_entity.pdbx_description
1 polymer ?
#
loop_
_entity_poly.entity_id
_entity_poly.type
_entity_poly.pdbx_seq_one_letter_code
_entity_poly.pdbx_strand_id
1 'polypeptide(L)'
;MNRFFLPILSLIVCSSFLNADKKASLKFHDPVSKDVEGWTIKVDPRLLESDNAELGKACFTALANHLQRIKYILPKEKVAELQKLPIALDLEHRLGNMQYHPARGWLMANRHDPRLEKHVHIPRAKALINRHTWAKHPYVVLHELAHAYHDQVLSFNNKEIIAAFDNMKSKGIYEKVLLYTGNKVRHYALSNHKEYFAESTEAYLGVNDFYPFTRAELKEHDPMMYRVMVKVWGEVR
;
A
#
# COMPACT_ATOMS: atom_id res chain seq x y z
N MET A 1 -9.96 -72.39 -50.72
CA MET A 1 -8.67 -72.05 -50.11
C MET A 1 -8.89 -70.79 -49.27
N ASN A 2 -9.23 -70.99 -48.01
CA ASN A 2 -9.53 -69.90 -47.08
C ASN A 2 -8.28 -69.61 -46.27
N ARG A 3 -7.76 -68.40 -46.35
CA ARG A 3 -6.68 -67.94 -45.49
C ARG A 3 -7.33 -67.04 -44.37
N PHE A 4 -7.23 -67.52 -43.15
CA PHE A 4 -7.56 -66.80 -41.95
C PHE A 4 -6.45 -65.80 -41.56
N PHE A 5 -6.76 -64.50 -41.45
CA PHE A 5 -5.89 -63.50 -40.91
C PHE A 5 -6.28 -63.28 -39.42
N LEU A 6 -5.36 -63.56 -38.48
CA LEU A 6 -5.46 -63.18 -37.09
C LEU A 6 -5.01 -61.71 -36.97
N PRO A 7 -5.70 -60.87 -36.24
CA PRO A 7 -5.18 -59.53 -35.88
C PRO A 7 -4.30 -59.65 -34.65
N ILE A 8 -3.08 -59.11 -34.76
CA ILE A 8 -2.14 -58.89 -33.65
C ILE A 8 -2.65 -57.69 -32.82
N LEU A 9 -3.05 -57.97 -31.57
CA LEU A 9 -3.45 -56.96 -30.61
C LEU A 9 -2.19 -56.33 -29.98
N SER A 10 -1.83 -55.14 -30.43
CA SER A 10 -0.71 -54.35 -29.88
C SER A 10 -1.13 -53.67 -28.60
N LEU A 11 -0.63 -54.14 -27.44
CA LEU A 11 -0.82 -53.53 -26.15
C LEU A 11 0.04 -52.26 -26.11
N ILE A 12 -0.56 -51.09 -26.23
CA ILE A 12 0.10 -49.81 -25.95
C ILE A 12 0.05 -49.60 -24.45
N VAL A 13 1.19 -49.83 -23.78
CA VAL A 13 1.40 -49.43 -22.38
C VAL A 13 1.60 -47.93 -22.35
N CYS A 14 0.54 -47.22 -22.00
CA CYS A 14 0.58 -45.78 -21.77
C CYS A 14 1.22 -45.51 -20.41
N SER A 15 2.54 -45.30 -20.42
CA SER A 15 3.28 -44.84 -19.23
C SER A 15 2.91 -43.39 -18.95
N SER A 16 1.94 -43.18 -18.08
CA SER A 16 1.62 -41.87 -17.51
C SER A 16 2.80 -41.42 -16.66
N PHE A 17 3.67 -40.60 -17.21
CA PHE A 17 4.62 -39.82 -16.44
C PHE A 17 3.83 -38.81 -15.66
N LEU A 18 3.59 -39.08 -14.36
CA LEU A 18 3.19 -38.09 -13.37
C LEU A 18 4.35 -37.11 -13.22
N ASN A 19 4.36 -36.08 -14.03
CA ASN A 19 5.13 -34.87 -13.74
C ASN A 19 4.51 -34.22 -12.49
N ALA A 20 4.97 -34.64 -11.33
CA ALA A 20 4.82 -33.87 -10.12
C ALA A 20 5.71 -32.62 -10.30
N ASP A 21 5.13 -31.54 -10.82
CA ASP A 21 5.73 -30.22 -10.77
C ASP A 21 6.12 -29.95 -9.32
N LYS A 22 7.42 -30.11 -9.02
CA LYS A 22 8.02 -29.62 -7.79
C LYS A 22 7.82 -28.11 -7.81
N LYS A 23 6.76 -27.66 -7.16
CA LYS A 23 6.47 -26.24 -6.90
C LYS A 23 7.71 -25.69 -6.21
N ALA A 24 8.60 -25.06 -6.99
CA ALA A 24 9.82 -24.45 -6.44
C ALA A 24 9.40 -23.54 -5.28
N SER A 25 9.91 -23.78 -4.09
CA SER A 25 9.64 -22.95 -2.93
C SER A 25 10.15 -21.54 -3.26
N LEU A 26 9.27 -20.56 -3.18
CA LEU A 26 9.64 -19.15 -3.34
C LEU A 26 10.59 -18.80 -2.18
N LYS A 27 11.83 -18.48 -2.52
CA LYS A 27 12.78 -17.94 -1.53
C LYS A 27 12.58 -16.43 -1.44
N PHE A 28 12.26 -15.97 -0.25
CA PHE A 28 12.23 -14.55 0.09
C PHE A 28 13.49 -14.23 0.91
N HIS A 29 14.03 -13.02 0.77
CA HIS A 29 15.14 -12.59 1.61
C HIS A 29 14.68 -12.41 3.06
N ASP A 30 15.61 -12.55 4.02
CA ASP A 30 15.35 -12.23 5.41
C ASP A 30 15.66 -10.75 5.64
N PRO A 31 14.65 -9.93 6.00
CA PRO A 31 14.84 -8.49 6.13
C PRO A 31 15.68 -8.15 7.36
N VAL A 32 16.49 -7.09 7.22
CA VAL A 32 17.21 -6.48 8.34
C VAL A 32 16.33 -5.41 8.97
N SER A 33 16.15 -5.44 10.29
CA SER A 33 15.39 -4.39 10.99
C SER A 33 16.27 -3.16 11.22
N LYS A 34 15.74 -1.98 10.83
CA LYS A 34 16.33 -0.66 11.10
C LYS A 34 15.29 0.23 11.76
N ASP A 35 15.74 1.11 12.65
CA ASP A 35 14.91 2.21 13.14
C ASP A 35 15.09 3.42 12.22
N VAL A 36 13.96 4.02 11.80
CA VAL A 36 13.96 5.32 11.12
C VAL A 36 12.86 6.18 11.76
N GLU A 37 13.25 7.24 12.44
CA GLU A 37 12.34 8.17 13.10
C GLU A 37 11.40 7.52 14.14
N GLY A 38 11.76 6.38 14.70
CA GLY A 38 10.98 5.58 15.65
C GLY A 38 10.10 4.51 14.99
N TRP A 39 10.10 4.38 13.66
CA TRP A 39 9.45 3.26 12.96
C TRP A 39 10.42 2.09 12.74
N THR A 40 9.94 0.87 12.97
CA THR A 40 10.66 -0.34 12.57
C THR A 40 10.52 -0.57 11.07
N ILE A 41 11.62 -0.44 10.35
CA ILE A 41 11.71 -0.69 8.91
C ILE A 41 12.31 -2.08 8.67
N LYS A 42 11.60 -2.94 7.95
CA LYS A 42 12.07 -4.24 7.46
C LYS A 42 12.73 -4.06 6.11
N VAL A 43 14.05 -4.01 6.09
CA VAL A 43 14.86 -3.60 4.93
C VAL A 43 15.38 -4.82 4.19
N ASP A 44 15.26 -4.82 2.88
CA ASP A 44 15.95 -5.74 1.99
C ASP A 44 17.49 -5.62 2.23
N PRO A 45 18.18 -6.70 2.63
CA PRO A 45 19.61 -6.63 2.95
C PRO A 45 20.46 -6.11 1.79
N ARG A 46 20.05 -6.31 0.55
CA ARG A 46 20.76 -5.81 -0.64
C ARG A 46 20.88 -4.27 -0.69
N LEU A 47 19.96 -3.54 -0.02
CA LEU A 47 20.06 -2.08 0.14
C LEU A 47 21.16 -1.64 1.09
N LEU A 48 21.73 -2.58 1.87
CA LEU A 48 22.80 -2.33 2.82
C LEU A 48 24.17 -2.77 2.28
N GLU A 49 24.22 -3.41 1.12
CA GLU A 49 25.45 -3.85 0.45
C GLU A 49 26.14 -2.68 -0.24
N SER A 50 27.47 -2.79 -0.46
CA SER A 50 28.31 -1.75 -1.06
C SER A 50 27.76 -1.21 -2.38
N ASP A 51 27.26 -2.08 -3.24
CA ASP A 51 26.78 -1.74 -4.58
C ASP A 51 25.52 -0.86 -4.56
N ASN A 52 24.76 -0.89 -3.46
CA ASN A 52 23.53 -0.13 -3.28
C ASN A 52 23.63 0.89 -2.13
N ALA A 53 24.81 1.08 -1.52
CA ALA A 53 24.96 1.90 -0.31
C ALA A 53 24.50 3.35 -0.51
N GLU A 54 24.82 3.98 -1.63
CA GLU A 54 24.39 5.35 -1.93
C GLU A 54 22.87 5.43 -2.15
N LEU A 55 22.28 4.45 -2.84
CA LEU A 55 20.83 4.34 -3.00
C LEU A 55 20.16 4.15 -1.65
N GLY A 56 20.67 3.22 -0.83
CA GLY A 56 20.14 2.95 0.51
C GLY A 56 20.13 4.20 1.38
N LYS A 57 21.26 4.92 1.44
CA LYS A 57 21.40 6.18 2.17
C LYS A 57 20.38 7.23 1.72
N ALA A 58 20.26 7.43 0.40
CA ALA A 58 19.29 8.38 -0.17
C ALA A 58 17.86 8.00 0.18
N CYS A 59 17.50 6.69 0.12
CA CYS A 59 16.18 6.18 0.46
C CYS A 59 15.87 6.34 1.95
N PHE A 60 16.82 6.07 2.85
CA PHE A 60 16.63 6.31 4.28
C PHE A 60 16.42 7.79 4.60
N THR A 61 17.18 8.68 3.95
CA THR A 61 16.98 10.13 4.09
C THR A 61 15.58 10.54 3.61
N ALA A 62 15.15 10.05 2.46
CA ALA A 62 13.82 10.35 1.91
C ALA A 62 12.70 9.81 2.81
N LEU A 63 12.83 8.57 3.29
CA LEU A 63 11.86 7.97 4.22
C LEU A 63 11.81 8.75 5.54
N ALA A 64 12.96 9.11 6.10
CA ALA A 64 13.02 9.95 7.29
C ALA A 64 12.27 11.28 7.11
N ASN A 65 12.41 11.94 5.95
CA ASN A 65 11.65 13.16 5.64
C ASN A 65 10.13 12.95 5.65
N HIS A 66 9.64 11.84 5.08
CA HIS A 66 8.22 11.50 5.14
C HIS A 66 7.75 11.30 6.59
N LEU A 67 8.51 10.55 7.38
CA LEU A 67 8.15 10.20 8.75
C LEU A 67 8.27 11.40 9.71
N GLN A 68 9.27 12.27 9.52
CA GLN A 68 9.40 13.52 10.28
C GLN A 68 8.20 14.45 10.08
N ARG A 69 7.70 14.61 8.84
CA ARG A 69 6.49 15.41 8.60
C ARG A 69 5.32 14.91 9.45
N ILE A 70 5.11 13.58 9.50
CA ILE A 70 4.06 12.97 10.32
C ILE A 70 4.25 13.32 11.80
N LYS A 71 5.48 13.23 12.32
CA LYS A 71 5.83 13.58 13.71
C LYS A 71 5.58 15.05 14.05
N TYR A 72 5.79 15.97 13.10
CA TYR A 72 5.56 17.39 13.32
C TYR A 72 4.09 17.80 13.22
N ILE A 73 3.28 17.07 12.46
CA ILE A 73 1.88 17.41 12.21
C ILE A 73 0.96 16.81 13.28
N LEU A 74 1.24 15.56 13.71
CA LEU A 74 0.36 14.81 14.60
C LEU A 74 0.71 14.94 16.07
N PRO A 75 -0.30 14.82 16.97
CA PRO A 75 -0.07 14.66 18.41
C PRO A 75 0.82 13.43 18.70
N LYS A 76 1.61 13.52 19.77
CA LYS A 76 2.57 12.46 20.15
C LYS A 76 1.93 11.09 20.31
N GLU A 77 0.71 11.04 20.82
CA GLU A 77 -0.05 9.80 21.02
C GLU A 77 -0.38 9.13 19.67
N LYS A 78 -0.75 9.93 18.67
CA LYS A 78 -1.03 9.44 17.31
C LYS A 78 0.24 8.98 16.60
N VAL A 79 1.33 9.71 16.79
CA VAL A 79 2.65 9.27 16.31
C VAL A 79 3.02 7.92 16.92
N ALA A 80 2.87 7.74 18.22
CA ALA A 80 3.18 6.48 18.92
C ALA A 80 2.30 5.31 18.45
N GLU A 81 1.04 5.55 18.07
CA GLU A 81 0.17 4.55 17.44
C GLU A 81 0.68 4.16 16.05
N LEU A 82 1.04 5.14 15.22
CA LEU A 82 1.56 4.92 13.86
C LEU A 82 2.93 4.22 13.86
N GLN A 83 3.80 4.50 14.84
CA GLN A 83 5.11 3.87 14.98
C GLN A 83 5.04 2.36 15.26
N LYS A 84 3.90 1.85 15.69
CA LYS A 84 3.66 0.40 15.86
C LYS A 84 3.38 -0.32 14.55
N LEU A 85 3.09 0.42 13.47
CA LEU A 85 2.76 -0.11 12.15
C LEU A 85 4.05 -0.31 11.36
N PRO A 86 4.45 -1.55 11.06
CA PRO A 86 5.73 -1.81 10.44
C PRO A 86 5.75 -1.42 8.96
N ILE A 87 6.94 -1.01 8.48
CA ILE A 87 7.19 -0.67 7.09
C ILE A 87 8.19 -1.66 6.52
N ALA A 88 7.93 -2.22 5.34
CA ALA A 88 8.87 -3.02 4.57
C ALA A 88 9.42 -2.18 3.40
N LEU A 89 10.75 -2.22 3.21
CA LEU A 89 11.46 -1.49 2.16
C LEU A 89 12.31 -2.46 1.34
N ASP A 90 11.87 -2.74 0.12
CA ASP A 90 12.60 -3.59 -0.81
C ASP A 90 13.44 -2.77 -1.79
N LEU A 91 14.60 -3.32 -2.19
CA LEU A 91 15.41 -2.77 -3.27
C LEU A 91 14.60 -2.75 -4.57
N GLU A 92 14.05 -3.91 -4.92
CA GLU A 92 13.20 -4.11 -6.07
C GLU A 92 12.29 -5.32 -5.86
N HIS A 93 11.02 -5.11 -6.10
CA HIS A 93 9.99 -6.14 -6.02
C HIS A 93 9.06 -6.05 -7.23
N ARG A 94 8.42 -7.15 -7.62
CA ARG A 94 7.51 -7.18 -8.77
C ARG A 94 6.25 -6.31 -8.63
N LEU A 95 5.86 -5.97 -7.41
CA LEU A 95 4.85 -4.93 -7.15
C LEU A 95 5.44 -3.57 -7.49
N GLY A 96 4.68 -2.75 -8.20
CA GLY A 96 5.19 -1.47 -8.71
C GLY A 96 5.01 -0.32 -7.73
N ASN A 97 3.86 -0.29 -7.05
CA ASN A 97 3.41 0.83 -6.22
C ASN A 97 3.56 0.51 -4.74
N MET A 98 3.75 1.55 -3.93
CA MET A 98 3.61 1.45 -2.48
C MET A 98 2.20 0.96 -2.15
N GLN A 99 2.08 0.12 -1.13
CA GLN A 99 0.78 -0.42 -0.71
C GLN A 99 0.83 -1.01 0.68
N TYR A 100 -0.28 -0.95 1.38
CA TYR A 100 -0.50 -1.70 2.60
C TYR A 100 -1.04 -3.11 2.31
N HIS A 101 -0.58 -4.12 3.05
CA HIS A 101 -1.00 -5.52 2.89
C HIS A 101 -1.90 -5.98 4.04
N PRO A 102 -3.23 -5.93 3.91
CA PRO A 102 -4.13 -6.31 5.00
C PRO A 102 -4.23 -7.82 5.23
N ALA A 103 -3.95 -8.66 4.22
CA ALA A 103 -4.31 -10.08 4.23
C ALA A 103 -3.22 -11.01 3.70
N ARG A 104 -2.79 -11.93 4.56
CA ARG A 104 -1.85 -13.02 4.24
C ARG A 104 -2.30 -13.90 3.06
N GLY A 105 -3.61 -14.19 2.99
CA GLY A 105 -4.17 -15.05 1.95
C GLY A 105 -3.95 -14.49 0.55
N TRP A 106 -4.10 -13.17 0.37
CA TRP A 106 -3.83 -12.52 -0.90
C TRP A 106 -2.35 -12.60 -1.29
N LEU A 107 -1.45 -12.36 -0.33
CA LEU A 107 -0.01 -12.46 -0.54
C LEU A 107 0.37 -13.86 -1.03
N MET A 108 -0.10 -14.89 -0.37
CA MET A 108 0.17 -16.29 -0.73
C MET A 108 -0.41 -16.65 -2.10
N ALA A 109 -1.66 -16.28 -2.38
CA ALA A 109 -2.33 -16.57 -3.64
C ALA A 109 -1.61 -15.90 -4.84
N ASN A 110 -1.00 -14.73 -4.61
CA ASN A 110 -0.25 -13.99 -5.62
C ASN A 110 1.27 -14.23 -5.55
N ARG A 111 1.71 -15.23 -4.79
CA ARG A 111 3.13 -15.64 -4.67
C ARG A 111 4.03 -14.51 -4.16
N HIS A 112 3.53 -13.69 -3.24
CA HIS A 112 4.29 -12.70 -2.48
C HIS A 112 4.71 -13.26 -1.12
N ASP A 113 5.66 -12.59 -0.47
CA ASP A 113 6.10 -12.96 0.87
C ASP A 113 4.95 -12.79 1.88
N PRO A 114 4.47 -13.88 2.53
CA PRO A 114 3.39 -13.78 3.49
C PRO A 114 3.75 -12.99 4.76
N ARG A 115 5.05 -12.72 5.00
CA ARG A 115 5.53 -11.89 6.13
C ARG A 115 5.23 -10.41 5.93
N LEU A 116 4.87 -9.98 4.71
CA LEU A 116 4.40 -8.62 4.41
C LEU A 116 2.99 -8.32 4.94
N GLU A 117 2.27 -9.33 5.47
CA GLU A 117 0.97 -9.10 6.10
C GLU A 117 1.08 -8.02 7.18
N LYS A 118 0.13 -7.10 7.19
CA LYS A 118 0.06 -5.93 8.10
C LYS A 118 1.23 -4.95 8.01
N HIS A 119 2.01 -5.00 6.91
CA HIS A 119 3.07 -4.02 6.64
C HIS A 119 2.63 -3.01 5.58
N VAL A 120 3.06 -1.78 5.76
CA VAL A 120 3.21 -0.82 4.65
C VAL A 120 4.41 -1.28 3.85
N HIS A 121 4.25 -1.48 2.55
CA HIS A 121 5.28 -2.01 1.67
C HIS A 121 5.72 -0.98 0.65
N ILE A 122 7.00 -0.65 0.66
CA ILE A 122 7.69 0.15 -0.33
C ILE A 122 8.46 -0.80 -1.25
N PRO A 123 7.85 -1.27 -2.35
CA PRO A 123 8.37 -2.39 -3.13
C PRO A 123 9.58 -2.02 -3.99
N ARG A 124 9.85 -0.73 -4.17
CA ARG A 124 10.97 -0.22 -4.96
C ARG A 124 11.61 0.97 -4.26
N ALA A 125 12.79 0.78 -3.72
CA ALA A 125 13.52 1.83 -3.01
C ALA A 125 13.65 3.12 -3.82
N LYS A 126 13.92 3.03 -5.13
CA LYS A 126 14.00 4.18 -6.04
C LYS A 126 12.73 5.04 -6.08
N ALA A 127 11.56 4.51 -5.70
CA ALA A 127 10.32 5.29 -5.66
C ALA A 127 10.39 6.39 -4.59
N LEU A 128 11.09 6.16 -3.47
CA LEU A 128 11.28 7.15 -2.40
C LEU A 128 12.07 8.39 -2.83
N ILE A 129 12.95 8.27 -3.80
CA ILE A 129 13.80 9.37 -4.28
C ILE A 129 13.36 9.90 -5.65
N ASN A 130 12.25 9.40 -6.17
CA ASN A 130 11.75 9.80 -7.47
C ASN A 130 11.10 11.19 -7.40
N ARG A 131 11.61 12.14 -8.19
CA ARG A 131 11.12 13.53 -8.24
C ARG A 131 9.63 13.62 -8.60
N HIS A 132 9.16 12.74 -9.48
CA HIS A 132 7.74 12.70 -9.87
C HIS A 132 6.86 12.26 -8.69
N THR A 133 7.28 11.27 -7.91
CA THR A 133 6.56 10.85 -6.69
C THR A 133 6.43 12.02 -5.71
N TRP A 134 7.53 12.74 -5.46
CA TRP A 134 7.52 13.90 -4.55
C TRP A 134 6.65 15.05 -5.06
N ALA A 135 6.61 15.28 -6.37
CA ALA A 135 5.81 16.35 -6.95
C ALA A 135 4.31 16.00 -7.02
N LYS A 136 4.00 14.74 -7.31
CA LYS A 136 2.62 14.27 -7.47
C LYS A 136 1.97 13.90 -6.13
N HIS A 137 2.67 13.15 -5.30
CA HIS A 137 2.13 12.45 -4.14
C HIS A 137 3.07 12.55 -2.93
N PRO A 138 3.29 13.78 -2.41
CA PRO A 138 4.29 14.03 -1.37
C PRO A 138 3.96 13.39 -0.02
N TYR A 139 2.75 12.86 0.15
CA TYR A 139 2.28 12.19 1.35
C TYR A 139 1.99 10.69 1.14
N VAL A 140 2.52 10.07 0.07
CA VAL A 140 2.28 8.66 -0.26
C VAL A 140 2.59 7.70 0.91
N VAL A 141 3.62 7.94 1.70
CA VAL A 141 3.94 7.11 2.87
C VAL A 141 2.87 7.26 3.96
N LEU A 142 2.33 8.47 4.16
CA LEU A 142 1.22 8.71 5.07
C LEU A 142 -0.06 8.03 4.57
N HIS A 143 -0.32 8.05 3.27
CA HIS A 143 -1.44 7.34 2.64
C HIS A 143 -1.44 5.85 3.01
N GLU A 144 -0.32 5.19 2.83
CA GLU A 144 -0.19 3.77 3.15
C GLU A 144 -0.26 3.49 4.67
N LEU A 145 0.32 4.38 5.48
CA LEU A 145 0.16 4.32 6.93
C LEU A 145 -1.29 4.56 7.38
N ALA A 146 -2.05 5.39 6.66
CA ALA A 146 -3.48 5.57 6.92
C ALA A 146 -4.28 4.29 6.64
N HIS A 147 -3.97 3.54 5.57
CA HIS A 147 -4.56 2.21 5.36
C HIS A 147 -4.23 1.25 6.50
N ALA A 148 -2.96 1.22 6.93
CA ALA A 148 -2.54 0.37 8.05
C ALA A 148 -3.25 0.76 9.36
N TYR A 149 -3.39 2.05 9.63
CA TYR A 149 -4.10 2.58 10.78
C TYR A 149 -5.60 2.27 10.73
N HIS A 150 -6.22 2.45 9.56
CA HIS A 150 -7.63 2.12 9.34
C HIS A 150 -7.92 0.64 9.61
N ASP A 151 -7.05 -0.27 9.16
CA ASP A 151 -7.22 -1.71 9.40
C ASP A 151 -6.96 -2.11 10.85
N GLN A 152 -5.79 -1.70 11.40
CA GLN A 152 -5.27 -2.27 12.64
C GLN A 152 -5.74 -1.53 13.89
N VAL A 153 -6.11 -0.25 13.78
CA VAL A 153 -6.53 0.59 14.92
C VAL A 153 -8.03 0.88 14.88
N LEU A 154 -8.57 1.26 13.72
CA LEU A 154 -9.97 1.68 13.60
C LEU A 154 -10.91 0.55 13.18
N SER A 155 -10.40 -0.53 12.57
CA SER A 155 -11.11 -1.53 11.77
C SER A 155 -11.61 -0.99 10.43
N PHE A 156 -11.42 -1.77 9.35
CA PHE A 156 -12.02 -1.48 8.03
C PHE A 156 -13.57 -1.49 8.05
N ASN A 157 -14.17 -2.01 9.12
CA ASN A 157 -15.61 -1.97 9.33
C ASN A 157 -16.07 -0.78 10.19
N ASN A 158 -15.24 0.27 10.31
CA ASN A 158 -15.58 1.48 11.05
C ASN A 158 -16.83 2.14 10.45
N LYS A 159 -17.89 2.19 11.25
CA LYS A 159 -19.23 2.64 10.79
C LYS A 159 -19.25 4.13 10.40
N GLU A 160 -18.44 4.97 11.05
CA GLU A 160 -18.42 6.40 10.76
C GLU A 160 -17.76 6.68 9.42
N ILE A 161 -16.66 5.98 9.11
CA ILE A 161 -15.97 6.07 7.82
C ILE A 161 -16.86 5.55 6.70
N ILE A 162 -17.52 4.41 6.91
CA ILE A 162 -18.46 3.82 5.93
C ILE A 162 -19.64 4.76 5.69
N ALA A 163 -20.25 5.31 6.74
CA ALA A 163 -21.35 6.25 6.61
C ALA A 163 -20.95 7.54 5.88
N ALA A 164 -19.75 8.06 6.14
CA ALA A 164 -19.22 9.22 5.41
C ALA A 164 -18.99 8.88 3.92
N PHE A 165 -18.45 7.70 3.61
CA PHE A 165 -18.25 7.22 2.25
C PHE A 165 -19.58 7.09 1.48
N ASP A 166 -20.59 6.50 2.09
CA ASP A 166 -21.90 6.32 1.47
C ASP A 166 -22.61 7.68 1.23
N ASN A 167 -22.51 8.60 2.20
CA ASN A 167 -23.01 9.96 2.06
C ASN A 167 -22.31 10.71 0.92
N MET A 168 -20.99 10.63 0.83
CA MET A 168 -20.19 11.24 -0.24
C MET A 168 -20.61 10.70 -1.63
N LYS A 169 -20.75 9.38 -1.74
CA LYS A 169 -21.21 8.73 -2.99
C LYS A 169 -22.61 9.18 -3.39
N SER A 170 -23.54 9.23 -2.44
CA SER A 170 -24.93 9.64 -2.71
C SER A 170 -25.03 11.09 -3.22
N LYS A 171 -24.09 11.96 -2.79
CA LYS A 171 -24.01 13.34 -3.23
C LYS A 171 -23.27 13.54 -4.57
N GLY A 172 -22.52 12.54 -5.02
CA GLY A 172 -21.73 12.60 -6.26
C GLY A 172 -20.61 13.66 -6.25
N ILE A 173 -20.21 14.14 -5.08
CA ILE A 173 -19.27 15.28 -4.94
C ILE A 173 -17.86 15.01 -5.44
N TYR A 174 -17.48 13.73 -5.62
CA TYR A 174 -16.16 13.32 -6.09
C TYR A 174 -16.16 12.76 -7.53
N GLU A 175 -17.29 12.79 -8.23
CA GLU A 175 -17.37 12.23 -9.60
C GLU A 175 -16.57 13.06 -10.63
N LYS A 176 -16.35 14.35 -10.37
CA LYS A 176 -15.60 15.23 -11.28
C LYS A 176 -14.87 16.32 -10.52
N VAL A 177 -13.69 15.99 -10.02
CA VAL A 177 -12.84 16.89 -9.23
C VAL A 177 -11.56 17.25 -9.96
N LEU A 178 -10.88 18.29 -9.50
CA LEU A 178 -9.59 18.71 -10.05
C LEU A 178 -8.50 17.74 -9.60
N LEU A 179 -7.66 17.29 -10.54
CA LEU A 179 -6.41 16.59 -10.27
C LEU A 179 -5.27 17.63 -10.22
N TYR A 180 -4.18 17.36 -9.52
CA TYR A 180 -3.00 18.24 -9.44
C TYR A 180 -2.45 18.69 -10.81
N THR A 181 -2.72 17.96 -11.89
CA THR A 181 -2.35 18.30 -13.25
C THR A 181 -3.25 19.35 -13.92
N GLY A 182 -4.34 19.78 -13.24
CA GLY A 182 -5.35 20.68 -13.78
C GLY A 182 -6.52 20.00 -14.51
N ASN A 183 -6.45 18.69 -14.74
CA ASN A 183 -7.55 17.93 -15.35
C ASN A 183 -8.68 17.68 -14.37
N LYS A 184 -9.93 17.59 -14.85
CA LYS A 184 -11.07 17.12 -14.07
C LYS A 184 -11.27 15.63 -14.28
N VAL A 185 -11.22 14.88 -13.19
CA VAL A 185 -11.28 13.42 -13.19
C VAL A 185 -12.20 12.92 -12.07
N ARG A 186 -12.55 11.65 -12.13
CA ARG A 186 -13.18 10.93 -11.02
C ARG A 186 -12.14 10.73 -9.93
N HIS A 187 -12.48 11.08 -8.69
CA HIS A 187 -11.57 10.95 -7.54
C HIS A 187 -11.27 9.49 -7.21
N TYR A 188 -10.03 9.18 -6.87
CA TYR A 188 -9.62 7.83 -6.50
C TYR A 188 -10.31 7.32 -5.22
N ALA A 189 -10.66 8.21 -4.29
CA ALA A 189 -11.47 7.94 -3.10
C ALA A 189 -12.79 7.20 -3.38
N LEU A 190 -13.36 7.32 -4.59
CA LEU A 190 -14.58 6.60 -4.99
C LEU A 190 -14.38 5.08 -5.21
N SER A 191 -13.14 4.60 -5.18
CA SER A 191 -12.82 3.18 -5.35
C SER A 191 -13.39 2.33 -4.22
N ASN A 192 -13.20 2.77 -2.98
CA ASN A 192 -13.76 2.16 -1.77
C ASN A 192 -13.50 3.05 -0.54
N HIS A 193 -14.15 2.75 0.59
CA HIS A 193 -14.03 3.54 1.82
C HIS A 193 -12.62 3.55 2.44
N LYS A 194 -11.74 2.63 2.08
CA LYS A 194 -10.36 2.58 2.56
C LYS A 194 -9.51 3.63 1.84
N GLU A 195 -9.65 3.71 0.51
CA GLU A 195 -9.04 4.78 -0.29
C GLU A 195 -9.59 6.15 0.12
N TYR A 196 -10.90 6.25 0.31
CA TYR A 196 -11.53 7.48 0.79
C TYR A 196 -10.92 7.98 2.10
N PHE A 197 -10.67 7.07 3.06
CA PHE A 197 -10.01 7.43 4.32
C PHE A 197 -8.57 7.89 4.12
N ALA A 198 -7.80 7.17 3.31
CA ALA A 198 -6.38 7.48 3.06
C ALA A 198 -6.21 8.81 2.31
N GLU A 199 -6.96 9.03 1.23
CA GLU A 199 -6.99 10.28 0.46
C GLU A 199 -7.41 11.48 1.34
N SER A 200 -8.44 11.31 2.17
CA SER A 200 -8.89 12.35 3.10
C SER A 200 -7.87 12.63 4.20
N THR A 201 -7.09 11.62 4.61
CA THR A 201 -5.99 11.81 5.57
C THR A 201 -4.90 12.69 4.98
N GLU A 202 -4.54 12.50 3.70
CA GLU A 202 -3.59 13.37 3.00
C GLU A 202 -4.08 14.81 2.93
N ALA A 203 -5.32 15.02 2.49
CA ALA A 203 -5.92 16.35 2.43
C ALA A 203 -5.99 17.02 3.82
N TYR A 204 -6.28 16.25 4.87
CA TYR A 204 -6.42 16.77 6.23
C TYR A 204 -5.08 17.15 6.87
N LEU A 205 -4.05 16.32 6.70
CA LEU A 205 -2.74 16.49 7.35
C LEU A 205 -1.68 17.15 6.46
N GLY A 206 -1.93 17.22 5.16
CA GLY A 206 -0.94 17.71 4.21
C GLY A 206 -1.53 18.22 2.91
N VAL A 207 -1.18 17.55 1.82
CA VAL A 207 -1.66 17.84 0.47
C VAL A 207 -1.98 16.55 -0.25
N ASN A 208 -3.20 16.45 -0.80
CA ASN A 208 -3.64 15.38 -1.67
C ASN A 208 -3.38 15.73 -3.15
N ASP A 209 -3.31 14.75 -4.03
CA ASP A 209 -3.18 14.96 -5.48
C ASP A 209 -4.53 15.13 -6.20
N PHE A 210 -5.66 14.87 -5.52
CA PHE A 210 -7.02 15.18 -5.97
C PHE A 210 -7.67 16.24 -5.08
N TYR A 211 -8.55 17.07 -5.67
CA TYR A 211 -9.39 17.98 -4.88
C TYR A 211 -10.48 17.20 -4.11
N PRO A 212 -10.56 17.54 -2.80
CA PRO A 212 -9.93 18.61 -2.02
C PRO A 212 -8.45 18.33 -1.75
N PHE A 213 -7.60 19.33 -2.06
CA PHE A 213 -6.16 19.20 -1.90
C PHE A 213 -5.70 19.40 -0.45
N THR A 214 -6.41 20.26 0.27
CA THR A 214 -6.02 20.72 1.60
C THR A 214 -7.14 20.57 2.62
N ARG A 215 -6.80 20.70 3.90
CA ARG A 215 -7.75 20.62 5.01
C ARG A 215 -8.89 21.64 4.92
N ALA A 216 -8.61 22.86 4.48
CA ALA A 216 -9.63 23.89 4.35
C ALA A 216 -10.66 23.51 3.28
N GLU A 217 -10.18 23.06 2.14
CA GLU A 217 -11.03 22.56 1.05
C GLU A 217 -11.81 21.31 1.44
N LEU A 218 -11.19 20.36 2.17
CA LEU A 218 -11.89 19.18 2.72
C LEU A 218 -13.03 19.58 3.65
N LYS A 219 -12.81 20.59 4.49
CA LYS A 219 -13.84 21.09 5.42
C LYS A 219 -15.07 21.63 4.69
N GLU A 220 -14.86 22.32 3.57
CA GLU A 220 -15.94 22.90 2.75
C GLU A 220 -16.60 21.86 1.85
N HIS A 221 -15.79 21.04 1.19
CA HIS A 221 -16.25 20.09 0.18
C HIS A 221 -16.93 18.86 0.77
N ASP A 222 -16.32 18.31 1.85
CA ASP A 222 -16.81 17.10 2.54
C ASP A 222 -16.76 17.28 4.08
N PRO A 223 -17.67 18.10 4.63
CA PRO A 223 -17.69 18.37 6.06
C PRO A 223 -17.96 17.16 6.93
N MET A 224 -18.54 16.09 6.38
CA MET A 224 -18.76 14.86 7.14
C MET A 224 -17.44 14.13 7.35
N MET A 225 -16.66 13.95 6.29
CA MET A 225 -15.33 13.33 6.40
C MET A 225 -14.35 14.20 7.17
N TYR A 226 -14.41 15.51 7.03
CA TYR A 226 -13.62 16.42 7.85
C TYR A 226 -13.81 16.17 9.36
N ARG A 227 -15.06 15.99 9.82
CA ARG A 227 -15.32 15.66 11.24
C ARG A 227 -14.74 14.31 11.66
N VAL A 228 -14.78 13.31 10.77
CA VAL A 228 -14.13 12.02 11.00
C VAL A 228 -12.61 12.20 11.15
N MET A 229 -11.99 13.01 10.29
CA MET A 229 -10.54 13.30 10.35
C MET A 229 -10.17 13.98 11.67
N VAL A 230 -10.95 14.98 12.12
CA VAL A 230 -10.74 15.64 13.42
C VAL A 230 -10.81 14.64 14.57
N LYS A 231 -11.80 13.75 14.54
CA LYS A 231 -11.97 12.73 15.59
C LYS A 231 -10.81 11.72 15.60
N VAL A 232 -10.32 11.30 14.44
CA VAL A 232 -9.27 10.30 14.31
C VAL A 232 -7.88 10.88 14.59
N TRP A 233 -7.56 12.01 13.98
CA TRP A 233 -6.21 12.57 13.99
C TRP A 233 -6.01 13.70 15.00
N GLY A 234 -7.11 14.21 15.56
CA GLY A 234 -7.10 15.41 16.42
C GLY A 234 -7.21 16.71 15.62
N GLU A 235 -7.43 17.82 16.30
CA GLU A 235 -7.38 19.14 15.68
C GLU A 235 -5.94 19.52 15.35
N VAL A 236 -5.71 19.84 14.08
CA VAL A 236 -4.46 20.45 13.62
C VAL A 236 -4.64 21.96 13.61
N ARG A 237 -4.00 22.65 14.54
CA ARG A 237 -4.02 24.10 14.72
C ARG A 237 -3.02 24.82 13.83
#